data_482427c43a0f8dc5f601cb0c289aa835
#
_entry.id   482427c43a0f8dc5f601cb0c289aa835
#
_cell.length_a   1.000
_cell.length_b   1.000
_cell.length_c   1.000
_cell.angle_alpha   90.00
_cell.angle_beta   90.00
_cell.angle_gamma   90.00
#
_symmetry.space_group_name_H-M   'P 1'
#
loop_
_entity.id
_entity.type
_entity.pdbx_description
1 polymer ?
#
loop_
_entity_poly.entity_id
_entity_poly.type
_entity_poly.pdbx_seq_one_letter_code
_entity_poly.pdbx_strand_id
1 'polypeptide(L)'
;RDSFASWLTHPTNPRFAANIANRMWKQMFGIAVHEPIYDLDDLTKSSHQELLTDLARLVVALKFDLREFQRVVFNTHAYQAEANSTPAIGDIGSYLFAGPVLRRMTAEQAWDSILILAFGPDIDQFQVDRSHQTTRFALDFDAMESSNEVLQDTALAFKKAGYIGGGSRKRLSEKDLAGSGMMPQNFGRSYVLRASELPQPEADTHFLRMFGQSSRDIANDGSREGSIPQTLMLMNGKFRELLMDSDSRLMKAVRAPESTVGSLHEIYLNFFSRLPTEEEKALLQREFRKGLSLEELAWTLFNTPEFLFVQ
;
A
#
# COMPACT_ATOMS: atom_id res chain seq x y z
N ARG A 1 -12.75 -28.07 13.20
CA ARG A 1 -12.15 -26.82 12.69
C ARG A 1 -11.79 -25.87 13.83
N ASP A 2 -12.71 -25.64 14.78
CA ASP A 2 -12.52 -24.67 15.86
C ASP A 2 -11.37 -25.06 16.80
N SER A 3 -11.25 -26.35 17.16
CA SER A 3 -10.14 -26.84 17.96
C SER A 3 -8.77 -26.63 17.30
N PHE A 4 -8.69 -26.83 15.98
CA PHE A 4 -7.46 -26.57 15.23
C PHE A 4 -7.16 -25.06 15.17
N ALA A 5 -8.14 -24.24 14.88
CA ALA A 5 -8.00 -22.80 14.87
C ALA A 5 -7.52 -22.29 16.23
N SER A 6 -8.16 -22.72 17.32
CA SER A 6 -7.78 -22.35 18.69
C SER A 6 -6.36 -22.79 19.05
N TRP A 7 -5.94 -23.98 18.60
CA TRP A 7 -4.57 -24.46 18.80
C TRP A 7 -3.57 -23.63 18.01
N LEU A 8 -3.85 -23.36 16.73
CA LEU A 8 -2.97 -22.61 15.85
C LEU A 8 -2.73 -21.17 16.34
N THR A 9 -3.81 -20.50 16.73
CA THR A 9 -3.77 -19.08 17.15
C THR A 9 -3.57 -18.90 18.66
N HIS A 10 -3.29 -19.99 19.39
CA HIS A 10 -3.11 -19.90 20.82
C HIS A 10 -1.88 -19.05 21.18
N PRO A 11 -1.96 -18.17 22.19
CA PRO A 11 -0.84 -17.31 22.60
C PRO A 11 0.44 -18.06 22.96
N THR A 12 0.32 -19.32 23.39
CA THR A 12 1.50 -20.19 23.69
C THR A 12 2.09 -20.86 22.45
N ASN A 13 1.47 -20.70 21.27
CA ASN A 13 2.08 -21.20 20.02
C ASN A 13 3.18 -20.22 19.55
N PRO A 14 4.47 -20.56 19.76
CA PRO A 14 5.55 -19.61 19.46
C PRO A 14 5.70 -19.34 17.96
N ARG A 15 5.32 -20.31 17.11
CA ARG A 15 5.49 -20.20 15.66
C ARG A 15 4.49 -19.27 15.02
N PHE A 16 3.24 -19.24 15.51
CA PHE A 16 2.21 -18.37 14.93
C PHE A 16 2.54 -16.91 15.15
N ALA A 17 2.84 -16.50 16.39
CA ALA A 17 3.21 -15.13 16.72
C ALA A 17 4.51 -14.70 16.04
N ALA A 18 5.54 -15.57 16.00
CA ALA A 18 6.79 -15.29 15.32
C ALA A 18 6.62 -15.12 13.81
N ASN A 19 5.77 -15.94 13.17
CA ASN A 19 5.50 -15.81 11.73
C ASN A 19 4.83 -14.46 11.43
N ILE A 20 3.82 -14.07 12.20
CA ILE A 20 3.15 -12.78 12.02
C ILE A 20 4.15 -11.63 12.22
N ALA A 21 4.90 -11.65 13.33
CA ALA A 21 5.90 -10.64 13.62
C ALA A 21 6.93 -10.51 12.50
N ASN A 22 7.47 -11.63 12.01
CA ASN A 22 8.46 -11.67 10.95
C ASN A 22 7.94 -11.11 9.62
N ARG A 23 6.70 -11.47 9.25
CA ARG A 23 6.04 -10.95 8.04
C ARG A 23 5.76 -9.46 8.13
N MET A 24 5.24 -9.01 9.26
CA MET A 24 4.98 -7.59 9.50
C MET A 24 6.28 -6.77 9.47
N TRP A 25 7.34 -7.28 10.11
CA TRP A 25 8.65 -6.65 10.08
C TRP A 25 9.18 -6.53 8.66
N LYS A 26 9.12 -7.60 7.86
CA LYS A 26 9.53 -7.56 6.45
C LYS A 26 8.77 -6.51 5.65
N GLN A 27 7.48 -6.37 5.87
CA GLN A 27 6.69 -5.34 5.18
C GLN A 27 7.15 -3.93 5.54
N MET A 28 7.56 -3.70 6.78
CA MET A 28 8.01 -2.39 7.28
C MET A 28 9.46 -2.10 6.89
N PHE A 29 10.37 -3.02 7.16
CA PHE A 29 11.81 -2.83 6.96
C PHE A 29 12.35 -3.26 5.58
N GLY A 30 11.58 -4.05 4.83
CA GLY A 30 12.00 -4.59 3.52
C GLY A 30 12.73 -5.92 3.59
N ILE A 31 13.32 -6.26 4.74
CA ILE A 31 13.98 -7.54 5.06
C ILE A 31 13.35 -8.12 6.31
N ALA A 32 13.13 -9.43 6.35
CA ALA A 32 12.64 -10.10 7.54
C ALA A 32 13.73 -10.26 8.59
N VAL A 33 13.33 -10.45 9.84
CA VAL A 33 14.27 -10.80 10.94
C VAL A 33 14.83 -12.19 10.72
N HIS A 34 14.03 -13.09 10.15
CA HIS A 34 14.41 -14.44 9.75
C HIS A 34 14.04 -14.69 8.29
N GLU A 35 15.02 -15.04 7.48
CA GLU A 35 14.86 -15.44 6.09
C GLU A 35 15.32 -16.91 5.87
N PRO A 36 14.67 -17.69 5.02
CA PRO A 36 13.48 -17.33 4.22
C PRO A 36 12.22 -17.18 5.07
N ILE A 37 11.37 -16.21 4.73
CA ILE A 37 10.20 -15.80 5.54
C ILE A 37 9.19 -16.92 5.85
N TYR A 38 9.17 -17.95 5.02
CA TYR A 38 8.26 -19.12 5.15
C TYR A 38 8.90 -20.33 5.83
N ASP A 39 10.20 -20.28 6.11
CA ASP A 39 10.93 -21.35 6.80
C ASP A 39 11.19 -20.97 8.26
N LEU A 40 10.23 -21.25 9.12
CA LEU A 40 10.32 -21.04 10.56
C LEU A 40 10.44 -22.35 11.33
N ASP A 41 10.95 -23.40 10.70
CA ASP A 41 11.09 -24.72 11.33
C ASP A 41 12.10 -24.70 12.47
N ASP A 42 13.16 -23.93 12.30
CA ASP A 42 14.20 -23.76 13.30
C ASP A 42 14.52 -22.28 13.55
N LEU A 43 13.82 -21.67 14.50
CA LEU A 43 14.02 -20.27 14.88
C LEU A 43 15.42 -20.01 15.47
N THR A 44 16.14 -21.05 15.92
CA THR A 44 17.50 -20.90 16.46
C THR A 44 18.52 -20.53 15.38
N LYS A 45 18.18 -20.74 14.11
CA LYS A 45 19.02 -20.33 12.97
C LYS A 45 18.87 -18.87 12.59
N SER A 46 17.96 -18.14 13.21
CA SER A 46 17.84 -16.70 12.98
C SER A 46 19.05 -15.96 13.51
N SER A 47 19.64 -15.11 12.68
CA SER A 47 20.74 -14.22 13.11
C SER A 47 20.34 -13.28 14.22
N HIS A 48 19.03 -12.98 14.35
CA HIS A 48 18.44 -12.08 15.32
C HIS A 48 17.32 -12.76 16.12
N GLN A 49 17.61 -13.96 16.65
CA GLN A 49 16.64 -14.77 17.38
C GLN A 49 15.98 -14.03 18.56
N GLU A 50 16.77 -13.27 19.32
CA GLU A 50 16.25 -12.51 20.45
C GLU A 50 15.23 -11.47 20.01
N LEU A 51 15.55 -10.70 18.96
CA LEU A 51 14.64 -9.72 18.38
C LEU A 51 13.34 -10.38 17.90
N LEU A 52 13.43 -11.49 17.17
CA LEU A 52 12.24 -12.20 16.70
C LEU A 52 11.37 -12.71 17.86
N THR A 53 12.01 -13.19 18.92
CA THR A 53 11.33 -13.65 20.12
C THR A 53 10.60 -12.50 20.83
N ASP A 54 11.24 -11.34 20.95
CA ASP A 54 10.65 -10.16 21.60
C ASP A 54 9.50 -9.57 20.76
N LEU A 55 9.66 -9.53 19.44
CA LEU A 55 8.58 -9.12 18.53
C LEU A 55 7.38 -10.08 18.62
N ALA A 56 7.61 -11.39 18.70
CA ALA A 56 6.55 -12.37 18.89
C ALA A 56 5.82 -12.17 20.23
N ARG A 57 6.55 -11.91 21.31
CA ARG A 57 5.97 -11.58 22.62
C ARG A 57 5.13 -10.29 22.56
N LEU A 58 5.62 -9.28 21.84
CA LEU A 58 4.89 -8.03 21.63
C LEU A 58 3.56 -8.27 20.90
N VAL A 59 3.54 -9.06 19.81
CA VAL A 59 2.32 -9.41 19.09
C VAL A 59 1.30 -10.08 20.01
N VAL A 60 1.74 -11.01 20.87
CA VAL A 60 0.87 -11.68 21.84
C VAL A 60 0.36 -10.69 22.91
N ALA A 61 1.23 -9.84 23.44
CA ALA A 61 0.88 -8.83 24.45
C ALA A 61 -0.16 -7.84 23.91
N LEU A 62 -0.08 -7.48 22.65
CA LEU A 62 -1.03 -6.63 21.92
C LEU A 62 -2.29 -7.40 21.46
N LYS A 63 -2.45 -8.67 21.86
CA LYS A 63 -3.59 -9.52 21.47
C LYS A 63 -3.80 -9.60 19.96
N PHE A 64 -2.70 -9.64 19.21
CA PHE A 64 -2.67 -9.65 17.75
C PHE A 64 -3.29 -8.40 17.09
N ASP A 65 -3.33 -7.27 17.78
CA ASP A 65 -3.64 -5.98 17.16
C ASP A 65 -2.46 -5.54 16.27
N LEU A 66 -2.60 -5.79 14.97
CA LEU A 66 -1.55 -5.50 14.00
C LEU A 66 -1.35 -4.00 13.77
N ARG A 67 -2.39 -3.18 13.98
CA ARG A 67 -2.26 -1.72 13.86
C ARG A 67 -1.42 -1.16 15.00
N GLU A 68 -1.66 -1.63 16.21
CA GLU A 68 -0.88 -1.20 17.36
C GLU A 68 0.56 -1.72 17.29
N PHE A 69 0.76 -2.95 16.80
CA PHE A 69 2.08 -3.48 16.50
C PHE A 69 2.85 -2.60 15.51
N GLN A 70 2.23 -2.22 14.40
CA GLN A 70 2.83 -1.29 13.44
C GLN A 70 3.15 0.07 14.06
N ARG A 71 2.25 0.61 14.87
CA ARG A 71 2.46 1.88 15.58
C ARG A 71 3.70 1.82 16.46
N VAL A 72 3.86 0.74 17.23
CA VAL A 72 5.04 0.56 18.09
C VAL A 72 6.30 0.53 17.25
N VAL A 73 6.32 -0.28 16.17
CA VAL A 73 7.51 -0.42 15.31
C VAL A 73 7.84 0.88 14.59
N PHE A 74 6.85 1.59 14.04
CA PHE A 74 7.06 2.87 13.34
C PHE A 74 7.61 3.97 14.26
N ASN A 75 7.37 3.88 15.56
CA ASN A 75 7.92 4.82 16.53
C ASN A 75 9.31 4.43 17.07
N THR A 76 9.93 3.36 16.57
CA THR A 76 11.30 3.01 16.93
C THR A 76 12.33 3.88 16.20
N HIS A 77 13.44 4.17 16.84
CA HIS A 77 14.55 4.88 16.20
C HIS A 77 15.07 4.14 14.95
N ALA A 78 15.04 2.80 14.97
CA ALA A 78 15.48 2.00 13.85
C ALA A 78 14.59 2.21 12.61
N TYR A 79 13.27 2.35 12.79
CA TYR A 79 12.38 2.62 11.65
C TYR A 79 12.47 4.06 11.15
N GLN A 80 12.67 5.00 12.06
CA GLN A 80 12.77 6.43 11.75
C GLN A 80 14.15 6.86 11.26
N ALA A 81 15.10 5.94 11.20
CA ALA A 81 16.41 6.19 10.61
C ALA A 81 16.32 6.23 9.08
N GLU A 82 17.30 6.89 8.45
CA GLU A 82 17.41 6.94 6.99
C GLU A 82 17.51 5.54 6.39
N ALA A 83 16.82 5.34 5.27
CA ALA A 83 16.79 4.06 4.59
C ALA A 83 18.17 3.70 4.02
N ASN A 84 18.58 2.46 4.25
CA ASN A 84 19.88 1.96 3.81
C ASN A 84 19.79 1.24 2.46
N SER A 85 20.90 1.18 1.75
CA SER A 85 21.02 0.36 0.55
C SER A 85 20.69 -1.10 0.84
N THR A 86 20.06 -1.77 -0.11
CA THR A 86 19.75 -3.20 0.01
C THR A 86 21.05 -3.99 0.22
N PRO A 87 21.18 -4.77 1.29
CA PRO A 87 22.35 -5.62 1.50
C PRO A 87 22.43 -6.67 0.39
N ALA A 88 23.64 -7.10 0.06
CA ALA A 88 23.84 -8.21 -0.87
C ALA A 88 23.12 -9.47 -0.34
N ILE A 89 22.60 -10.32 -1.24
CA ILE A 89 21.79 -11.51 -0.88
C ILE A 89 22.51 -12.42 0.11
N GLY A 90 23.85 -12.46 0.10
CA GLY A 90 24.67 -13.23 1.06
C GLY A 90 24.81 -12.62 2.46
N ASP A 91 24.49 -11.32 2.61
CA ASP A 91 24.74 -10.58 3.84
C ASP A 91 23.47 -10.30 4.66
N ILE A 92 22.34 -10.87 4.28
CA ILE A 92 21.06 -10.64 4.98
C ILE A 92 21.15 -11.00 6.46
N GLY A 93 21.89 -12.05 6.80
CA GLY A 93 22.09 -12.48 8.18
C GLY A 93 22.94 -11.55 9.04
N SER A 94 23.69 -10.65 8.42
CA SER A 94 24.55 -9.65 9.09
C SER A 94 23.91 -8.25 9.17
N TYR A 95 22.73 -8.07 8.59
CA TYR A 95 22.04 -6.78 8.59
C TYR A 95 21.51 -6.42 9.99
N LEU A 96 22.06 -5.36 10.58
CA LEU A 96 21.79 -4.97 11.96
C LEU A 96 20.58 -4.02 12.12
N PHE A 97 19.75 -3.87 11.11
CA PHE A 97 18.56 -3.00 11.13
C PHE A 97 18.85 -1.57 11.59
N ALA A 98 19.94 -0.98 11.07
CA ALA A 98 20.27 0.42 11.33
C ALA A 98 19.21 1.40 10.75
N GLY A 99 18.38 0.92 9.82
CA GLY A 99 17.24 1.61 9.24
C GLY A 99 16.44 0.67 8.35
N PRO A 100 15.34 1.11 7.73
CA PRO A 100 14.65 0.37 6.69
C PRO A 100 15.56 0.18 5.47
N VAL A 101 15.26 -0.84 4.65
CA VAL A 101 15.95 -1.02 3.37
C VAL A 101 15.27 -0.17 2.32
N LEU A 102 16.07 0.61 1.60
CA LEU A 102 15.60 1.37 0.44
C LEU A 102 15.01 0.42 -0.59
N ARG A 103 13.74 0.58 -0.87
CA ARG A 103 13.01 -0.28 -1.80
C ARG A 103 11.98 0.49 -2.59
N ARG A 104 11.74 0.05 -3.80
CA ARG A 104 10.68 0.61 -4.63
C ARG A 104 9.31 0.27 -4.03
N MET A 105 8.38 1.21 -4.06
CA MET A 105 6.99 0.99 -3.71
C MET A 105 6.37 -0.13 -4.54
N THR A 106 5.42 -0.87 -3.95
CA THR A 106 4.55 -1.74 -4.73
C THR A 106 3.61 -0.90 -5.60
N ALA A 107 2.98 -1.52 -6.60
CA ALA A 107 1.98 -0.86 -7.42
C ALA A 107 0.86 -0.23 -6.58
N GLU A 108 0.40 -0.95 -5.55
CA GLU A 108 -0.65 -0.52 -4.63
C GLU A 108 -0.21 0.67 -3.77
N GLN A 109 1.02 0.63 -3.26
CA GLN A 109 1.58 1.75 -2.48
C GLN A 109 1.71 3.01 -3.33
N ALA A 110 2.27 2.89 -4.54
CA ALA A 110 2.40 4.02 -5.45
C ALA A 110 1.03 4.60 -5.83
N TRP A 111 0.06 3.74 -6.15
CA TRP A 111 -1.31 4.13 -6.45
C TRP A 111 -1.97 4.90 -5.31
N ASP A 112 -1.97 4.32 -4.11
CA ASP A 112 -2.59 4.94 -2.94
C ASP A 112 -1.88 6.23 -2.53
N SER A 113 -0.55 6.33 -2.70
CA SER A 113 0.21 7.57 -2.47
C SER A 113 -0.22 8.68 -3.42
N ILE A 114 -0.38 8.38 -4.72
CA ILE A 114 -0.88 9.35 -5.71
C ILE A 114 -2.28 9.84 -5.34
N LEU A 115 -3.16 8.93 -4.93
CA LEU A 115 -4.52 9.30 -4.55
C LEU A 115 -4.56 10.15 -3.26
N ILE A 116 -3.70 9.87 -2.29
CA ILE A 116 -3.59 10.69 -1.08
C ILE A 116 -3.04 12.08 -1.39
N LEU A 117 -2.09 12.22 -2.31
CA LEU A 117 -1.64 13.53 -2.77
C LEU A 117 -2.77 14.33 -3.43
N ALA A 118 -3.64 13.65 -4.19
CA ALA A 118 -4.76 14.30 -4.89
C ALA A 118 -5.91 14.67 -3.94
N PHE A 119 -6.36 13.73 -3.11
CA PHE A 119 -7.61 13.80 -2.34
C PHE A 119 -7.40 13.91 -0.84
N GLY A 120 -6.20 13.61 -0.33
CA GLY A 120 -5.94 13.53 1.10
C GLY A 120 -6.66 12.36 1.77
N PRO A 121 -6.93 12.46 3.10
CA PRO A 121 -7.64 11.42 3.83
C PRO A 121 -9.09 11.22 3.37
N ASP A 122 -9.64 12.18 2.63
CA ASP A 122 -11.02 12.12 2.12
C ASP A 122 -11.23 11.00 1.11
N ILE A 123 -10.16 10.40 0.59
CA ILE A 123 -10.26 9.22 -0.28
C ILE A 123 -11.03 8.09 0.38
N ASP A 124 -10.99 7.99 1.70
CA ASP A 124 -11.70 6.93 2.43
C ASP A 124 -13.22 7.08 2.38
N GLN A 125 -13.73 8.25 2.01
CA GLN A 125 -15.16 8.48 1.76
C GLN A 125 -15.66 7.77 0.49
N PHE A 126 -14.76 7.45 -0.43
CA PHE A 126 -15.09 6.74 -1.68
C PHE A 126 -15.02 5.21 -1.53
N GLN A 127 -14.75 4.70 -0.34
CA GLN A 127 -14.73 3.26 -0.08
C GLN A 127 -16.09 2.64 -0.39
N VAL A 128 -16.04 1.49 -1.06
CA VAL A 128 -17.25 0.72 -1.35
C VAL A 128 -17.73 0.08 -0.06
N ASP A 129 -19.00 0.31 0.30
CA ASP A 129 -19.64 -0.41 1.39
C ASP A 129 -19.65 -1.91 1.09
N ARG A 130 -18.83 -2.66 1.82
CA ARG A 130 -18.70 -4.11 1.70
C ARG A 130 -19.69 -4.88 2.55
N SER A 131 -20.54 -4.23 3.33
CA SER A 131 -21.52 -4.90 4.19
C SER A 131 -22.42 -5.84 3.40
N HIS A 132 -22.71 -5.51 2.14
CA HIS A 132 -23.47 -6.33 1.22
C HIS A 132 -22.64 -7.41 0.47
N GLN A 133 -21.32 -7.38 0.56
CA GLN A 133 -20.44 -8.36 -0.12
C GLN A 133 -20.17 -9.61 0.74
N THR A 134 -20.41 -9.52 2.04
CA THR A 134 -20.34 -10.67 2.96
C THR A 134 -21.67 -11.43 3.01
N THR A 135 -22.24 -11.78 1.86
CA THR A 135 -23.34 -12.72 1.85
C THR A 135 -22.80 -14.09 2.24
N ARG A 136 -23.02 -14.48 3.50
CA ARG A 136 -22.78 -15.85 3.93
C ARG A 136 -23.84 -16.72 3.26
N PHE A 137 -23.42 -17.61 2.41
CA PHE A 137 -24.29 -18.66 1.95
C PHE A 137 -24.52 -19.63 3.12
N ALA A 138 -25.73 -19.62 3.65
CA ALA A 138 -26.15 -20.64 4.60
C ALA A 138 -26.53 -21.89 3.80
N LEU A 139 -25.53 -22.59 3.26
CA LEU A 139 -25.73 -23.91 2.65
C LEU A 139 -25.48 -24.94 3.75
N ASP A 140 -26.48 -25.75 4.00
CA ASP A 140 -26.38 -26.90 4.90
C ASP A 140 -25.81 -28.08 4.12
N PHE A 141 -24.49 -28.18 4.08
CA PHE A 141 -23.79 -29.25 3.38
C PHE A 141 -24.05 -30.63 4.00
N ASP A 142 -24.41 -30.68 5.29
CA ASP A 142 -24.68 -31.95 5.97
C ASP A 142 -26.06 -32.52 5.61
N ALA A 143 -26.96 -31.66 5.11
CA ALA A 143 -28.29 -32.08 4.61
C ALA A 143 -28.27 -32.48 3.13
N MET A 144 -27.16 -32.30 2.41
CA MET A 144 -27.06 -32.61 0.97
C MET A 144 -26.64 -34.04 0.74
N GLU A 145 -27.46 -34.79 -0.03
CA GLU A 145 -27.25 -36.23 -0.29
C GLU A 145 -26.33 -36.53 -1.47
N SER A 146 -26.06 -35.56 -2.34
CA SER A 146 -25.26 -35.78 -3.54
C SER A 146 -24.34 -34.59 -3.92
N SER A 147 -23.23 -34.91 -4.60
CA SER A 147 -22.32 -33.90 -5.15
C SER A 147 -23.02 -32.97 -6.19
N ASN A 148 -24.00 -33.48 -6.92
CA ASN A 148 -24.75 -32.67 -7.88
C ASN A 148 -25.66 -31.64 -7.19
N GLU A 149 -26.26 -32.00 -6.08
CA GLU A 149 -27.04 -31.09 -5.25
C GLU A 149 -26.18 -29.98 -4.67
N VAL A 150 -25.02 -30.32 -4.14
CA VAL A 150 -24.02 -29.33 -3.68
C VAL A 150 -23.64 -28.34 -4.78
N LEU A 151 -23.38 -28.83 -6.00
CA LEU A 151 -23.02 -27.98 -7.13
C LEU A 151 -24.19 -27.08 -7.57
N GLN A 152 -25.42 -27.62 -7.63
CA GLN A 152 -26.60 -26.85 -8.03
C GLN A 152 -26.95 -25.78 -7.01
N ASP A 153 -26.98 -26.10 -5.72
CA ASP A 153 -27.33 -25.17 -4.68
C ASP A 153 -26.24 -24.09 -4.49
N THR A 154 -24.98 -24.47 -4.63
CA THR A 154 -23.87 -23.51 -4.64
C THR A 154 -23.99 -22.57 -5.84
N ALA A 155 -24.23 -23.08 -7.05
CA ALA A 155 -24.42 -22.26 -8.25
C ALA A 155 -25.65 -21.33 -8.14
N LEU A 156 -26.72 -21.79 -7.53
CA LEU A 156 -27.93 -21.01 -7.28
C LEU A 156 -27.70 -19.91 -6.24
N ALA A 157 -26.97 -20.23 -5.20
CA ALA A 157 -26.57 -19.28 -4.17
C ALA A 157 -25.65 -18.18 -4.75
N PHE A 158 -24.65 -18.54 -5.57
CA PHE A 158 -23.80 -17.58 -6.30
C PHE A 158 -24.60 -16.70 -7.25
N LYS A 159 -25.56 -17.27 -7.96
CA LYS A 159 -26.46 -16.52 -8.87
C LYS A 159 -27.34 -15.53 -8.09
N LYS A 160 -27.95 -15.95 -6.98
CA LYS A 160 -28.77 -15.09 -6.11
C LYS A 160 -27.94 -13.95 -5.50
N ALA A 161 -26.66 -14.19 -5.17
CA ALA A 161 -25.76 -13.17 -4.66
C ALA A 161 -25.21 -12.22 -5.73
N GLY A 162 -25.56 -12.43 -7.03
CA GLY A 162 -25.05 -11.59 -8.12
C GLY A 162 -23.58 -11.84 -8.47
N TYR A 163 -23.00 -12.94 -8.02
CA TYR A 163 -21.59 -13.28 -8.27
C TYR A 163 -21.36 -13.78 -9.71
N ILE A 164 -22.34 -14.41 -10.31
CA ILE A 164 -22.25 -14.89 -11.68
C ILE A 164 -22.83 -13.83 -12.61
N GLY A 165 -21.97 -13.07 -13.24
CA GLY A 165 -22.35 -12.06 -14.23
C GLY A 165 -22.06 -10.63 -13.81
N GLY A 166 -20.85 -10.37 -13.32
CA GLY A 166 -20.38 -8.99 -13.05
C GLY A 166 -21.34 -8.28 -12.09
N GLY A 167 -21.39 -8.77 -10.87
CA GLY A 167 -22.24 -8.22 -9.82
C GLY A 167 -22.14 -6.72 -9.80
N SER A 168 -23.24 -6.06 -10.02
CA SER A 168 -23.37 -4.62 -9.93
C SER A 168 -22.96 -4.24 -8.52
N ARG A 169 -21.64 -3.96 -8.34
CA ARG A 169 -21.22 -3.17 -7.18
C ARG A 169 -22.16 -1.98 -7.22
N LYS A 170 -22.85 -1.69 -6.12
CA LYS A 170 -23.58 -0.44 -5.99
C LYS A 170 -22.51 0.64 -6.04
N ARG A 171 -22.16 1.01 -7.27
CA ARG A 171 -21.15 2.03 -7.52
C ARG A 171 -21.78 3.34 -7.03
N LEU A 172 -21.07 4.09 -6.26
CA LEU A 172 -21.39 5.50 -6.05
C LEU A 172 -21.75 6.07 -7.42
N SER A 173 -22.89 6.73 -7.55
CA SER A 173 -23.30 7.24 -8.86
C SER A 173 -22.30 8.34 -9.26
N GLU A 174 -22.08 8.53 -10.58
CA GLU A 174 -21.26 9.66 -11.06
C GLU A 174 -21.76 11.00 -10.49
N LYS A 175 -23.04 11.07 -10.18
CA LYS A 175 -23.66 12.22 -9.50
C LYS A 175 -23.18 12.37 -8.05
N ASP A 176 -22.98 11.27 -7.32
CA ASP A 176 -22.53 11.35 -5.91
C ASP A 176 -21.07 11.79 -5.83
N LEU A 177 -20.27 11.42 -6.83
CA LEU A 177 -18.87 11.85 -6.94
C LEU A 177 -18.74 13.27 -7.49
N ALA A 178 -19.55 13.63 -8.51
CA ALA A 178 -19.56 14.99 -9.08
C ALA A 178 -20.15 16.03 -8.11
N GLY A 179 -21.08 15.62 -7.24
CA GLY A 179 -21.67 16.49 -6.21
C GLY A 179 -20.71 16.84 -5.08
N SER A 180 -19.60 16.11 -4.91
CA SER A 180 -18.57 16.40 -3.89
C SER A 180 -17.59 17.51 -4.30
N GLY A 181 -17.64 17.98 -5.55
CA GLY A 181 -16.71 19.00 -6.07
C GLY A 181 -15.25 18.53 -6.19
N MET A 182 -14.98 17.23 -5.89
CA MET A 182 -13.63 16.69 -5.77
C MET A 182 -13.11 15.96 -7.01
N MET A 183 -13.92 15.80 -8.06
CA MET A 183 -13.49 15.07 -9.27
C MET A 183 -13.32 16.00 -10.47
N PRO A 184 -12.15 15.97 -11.10
CA PRO A 184 -12.03 16.43 -12.48
C PRO A 184 -12.98 15.60 -13.36
N GLN A 185 -13.75 16.28 -14.21
CA GLN A 185 -14.84 15.69 -15.02
C GLN A 185 -14.41 14.53 -15.94
N ASN A 186 -13.10 14.31 -16.08
CA ASN A 186 -12.50 13.34 -17.00
C ASN A 186 -11.90 12.08 -16.31
N PHE A 187 -12.00 11.98 -14.98
CA PHE A 187 -11.49 10.82 -14.26
C PHE A 187 -12.58 9.77 -14.05
N GLY A 188 -12.33 8.57 -14.57
CA GLY A 188 -13.18 7.40 -14.31
C GLY A 188 -13.12 6.98 -12.82
N ARG A 189 -14.17 6.33 -12.31
CA ARG A 189 -14.31 5.89 -10.91
C ARG A 189 -13.16 5.05 -10.36
N SER A 190 -12.50 4.26 -11.20
CA SER A 190 -11.35 3.44 -10.79
C SER A 190 -10.17 4.27 -10.30
N TYR A 191 -10.14 5.57 -10.62
CA TYR A 191 -9.08 6.48 -10.17
C TYR A 191 -9.32 7.14 -8.82
N VAL A 192 -10.40 6.82 -8.12
CA VAL A 192 -10.69 7.37 -6.79
C VAL A 192 -10.88 6.30 -5.72
N LEU A 193 -10.64 5.04 -6.06
CA LEU A 193 -10.70 3.92 -5.13
C LEU A 193 -9.29 3.50 -4.72
N ARG A 194 -9.09 3.19 -3.45
CA ARG A 194 -7.84 2.59 -2.99
C ARG A 194 -7.56 1.29 -3.73
N ALA A 195 -6.31 0.94 -3.87
CA ALA A 195 -5.89 -0.29 -4.51
C ALA A 195 -6.60 -1.52 -3.93
N SER A 196 -6.84 -1.53 -2.62
CA SER A 196 -7.56 -2.63 -1.93
C SER A 196 -9.03 -2.78 -2.34
N GLU A 197 -9.63 -1.74 -2.93
CA GLU A 197 -11.03 -1.73 -3.39
C GLU A 197 -11.17 -2.09 -4.87
N LEU A 198 -10.07 -2.10 -5.58
CA LEU A 198 -10.02 -2.42 -7.00
C LEU A 198 -9.95 -3.93 -7.24
N PRO A 199 -10.35 -4.42 -8.42
CA PRO A 199 -10.14 -5.81 -8.82
C PRO A 199 -8.66 -6.21 -8.76
N GLN A 200 -8.41 -7.47 -8.47
CA GLN A 200 -7.07 -8.04 -8.50
C GLN A 200 -7.12 -9.40 -9.24
N PRO A 201 -6.42 -9.51 -10.38
CA PRO A 201 -5.70 -8.44 -11.05
C PRO A 201 -6.64 -7.41 -11.72
N GLU A 202 -6.14 -6.20 -11.90
CA GLU A 202 -6.76 -5.20 -12.77
C GLU A 202 -6.47 -5.49 -14.26
N ALA A 203 -7.13 -4.74 -15.15
CA ALA A 203 -6.88 -4.83 -16.59
C ALA A 203 -5.42 -4.46 -16.92
N ASP A 204 -4.85 -5.07 -17.96
CA ASP A 204 -3.43 -4.89 -18.34
C ASP A 204 -3.03 -3.44 -18.63
N THR A 205 -3.98 -2.60 -19.02
CA THR A 205 -3.77 -1.15 -19.26
C THR A 205 -3.92 -0.30 -18.00
N HIS A 206 -4.35 -0.88 -16.88
CA HIS A 206 -4.50 -0.15 -15.62
C HIS A 206 -3.14 0.08 -14.95
N PHE A 207 -3.01 1.21 -14.26
CA PHE A 207 -1.78 1.57 -13.52
C PHE A 207 -1.27 0.43 -12.65
N LEU A 208 -2.12 -0.16 -11.82
CA LEU A 208 -1.72 -1.23 -10.91
C LEU A 208 -1.08 -2.39 -11.66
N ARG A 209 -1.70 -2.86 -12.74
CA ARG A 209 -1.17 -3.97 -13.51
C ARG A 209 0.15 -3.63 -14.20
N MET A 210 0.23 -2.44 -14.79
CA MET A 210 1.46 -1.96 -15.44
C MET A 210 2.61 -1.76 -14.45
N PHE A 211 2.31 -1.42 -13.18
CA PHE A 211 3.31 -1.24 -12.11
C PHE A 211 3.63 -2.52 -11.34
N GLY A 212 3.15 -3.67 -11.80
CA GLY A 212 3.54 -4.97 -11.27
C GLY A 212 2.61 -5.52 -10.19
N GLN A 213 1.32 -5.14 -10.21
CA GLN A 213 0.32 -5.78 -9.34
C GLN A 213 0.32 -7.28 -9.57
N SER A 214 0.40 -8.05 -8.47
CA SER A 214 0.34 -9.50 -8.51
C SER A 214 -1.04 -10.00 -8.93
N SER A 215 -1.08 -11.20 -9.52
CA SER A 215 -2.31 -11.97 -9.63
C SER A 215 -2.67 -12.56 -8.26
N ARG A 216 -3.96 -12.87 -8.02
CA ARG A 216 -4.38 -13.56 -6.79
C ARG A 216 -3.90 -14.99 -6.70
N ASP A 217 -3.54 -15.57 -7.83
CA ASP A 217 -3.28 -17.00 -7.96
C ASP A 217 -1.89 -17.37 -7.47
N ILE A 218 -0.94 -16.43 -7.48
CA ILE A 218 0.45 -16.67 -7.09
C ILE A 218 0.84 -15.69 -5.98
N ALA A 219 1.21 -16.22 -4.84
CA ALA A 219 1.75 -15.41 -3.74
C ALA A 219 3.12 -14.85 -4.15
N ASN A 220 3.31 -13.54 -3.93
CA ASN A 220 4.55 -12.81 -4.25
C ASN A 220 4.89 -12.65 -5.75
N ASP A 221 3.90 -12.72 -6.63
CA ASP A 221 4.06 -12.47 -8.08
C ASP A 221 4.21 -10.98 -8.43
N GLY A 222 4.08 -10.09 -7.45
CA GLY A 222 4.23 -8.65 -7.65
C GLY A 222 5.66 -8.27 -8.00
N SER A 223 5.85 -7.59 -9.15
CA SER A 223 7.15 -7.06 -9.56
C SER A 223 7.36 -5.64 -9.03
N ARG A 224 8.57 -5.37 -8.55
CA ARG A 224 9.04 -4.03 -8.19
C ARG A 224 10.06 -3.48 -9.19
N GLU A 225 10.30 -4.19 -10.26
CA GLU A 225 11.24 -3.75 -11.29
C GLU A 225 10.70 -2.53 -12.05
N GLY A 226 11.57 -1.59 -12.33
CA GLY A 226 11.25 -0.41 -13.14
C GLY A 226 11.22 -0.75 -14.63
N SER A 227 10.27 -0.17 -15.36
CA SER A 227 10.20 -0.30 -16.82
C SER A 227 9.95 1.04 -17.50
N ILE A 228 10.34 1.13 -18.77
CA ILE A 228 10.10 2.33 -19.59
C ILE A 228 8.60 2.65 -19.70
N PRO A 229 7.69 1.67 -19.95
CA PRO A 229 6.25 1.95 -19.96
C PRO A 229 5.71 2.55 -18.68
N GLN A 230 6.22 2.15 -17.52
CA GLN A 230 5.83 2.73 -16.22
C GLN A 230 6.23 4.20 -16.14
N THR A 231 7.46 4.53 -16.52
CA THR A 231 7.93 5.93 -16.55
C THR A 231 7.09 6.78 -17.50
N LEU A 232 6.83 6.28 -18.70
CA LEU A 232 5.98 6.97 -19.68
C LEU A 232 4.55 7.16 -19.18
N MET A 233 4.01 6.20 -18.42
CA MET A 233 2.68 6.31 -17.82
C MET A 233 2.62 7.40 -16.76
N LEU A 234 3.66 7.53 -15.92
CA LEU A 234 3.74 8.63 -14.95
C LEU A 234 3.84 9.98 -15.65
N MET A 235 4.69 10.09 -16.65
CA MET A 235 4.95 11.35 -17.35
C MET A 235 3.80 11.82 -18.26
N ASN A 236 3.09 10.88 -18.89
CA ASN A 236 2.07 11.18 -19.90
C ASN A 236 0.65 10.76 -19.48
N GLY A 237 0.51 10.16 -18.31
CA GLY A 237 -0.77 9.74 -17.80
C GLY A 237 -1.60 10.88 -17.23
N LYS A 238 -2.83 10.54 -16.84
CA LYS A 238 -3.79 11.50 -16.24
C LYS A 238 -3.38 12.04 -14.87
N PHE A 239 -2.27 11.58 -14.31
CA PHE A 239 -1.81 11.99 -12.98
C PHE A 239 -1.43 13.45 -12.91
N ARG A 240 -0.92 14.04 -14.02
CA ARG A 240 -0.63 15.48 -14.06
C ARG A 240 -1.89 16.31 -13.83
N GLU A 241 -2.96 15.99 -14.58
CA GLU A 241 -4.25 16.68 -14.43
C GLU A 241 -4.79 16.53 -12.99
N LEU A 242 -4.67 15.33 -12.42
CA LEU A 242 -5.14 15.02 -11.08
C LEU A 242 -4.36 15.77 -9.99
N LEU A 243 -3.03 15.73 -10.05
CA LEU A 243 -2.17 16.27 -8.99
C LEU A 243 -1.99 17.78 -9.09
N MET A 244 -1.93 18.32 -10.31
CA MET A 244 -1.71 19.75 -10.56
C MET A 244 -3.02 20.56 -10.63
N ASP A 245 -4.17 19.92 -10.47
CA ASP A 245 -5.45 20.61 -10.34
C ASP A 245 -5.42 21.57 -9.13
N SER A 246 -5.96 22.76 -9.31
CA SER A 246 -6.01 23.77 -8.25
C SER A 246 -6.75 23.32 -6.99
N ASP A 247 -7.70 22.41 -7.17
CA ASP A 247 -8.51 21.84 -6.10
C ASP A 247 -7.91 20.60 -5.47
N SER A 248 -6.82 20.06 -6.03
CA SER A 248 -6.11 18.93 -5.43
C SER A 248 -5.60 19.27 -4.03
N ARG A 249 -5.56 18.28 -3.17
CA ARG A 249 -5.02 18.42 -1.82
C ARG A 249 -3.58 18.92 -1.84
N LEU A 250 -2.77 18.38 -2.76
CA LEU A 250 -1.39 18.78 -2.96
C LEU A 250 -1.27 20.27 -3.25
N MET A 251 -1.99 20.76 -4.27
CA MET A 251 -1.87 22.14 -4.67
C MET A 251 -2.43 23.12 -3.64
N LYS A 252 -3.46 22.74 -2.92
CA LYS A 252 -3.94 23.50 -1.75
C LYS A 252 -2.88 23.60 -0.67
N ALA A 253 -2.21 22.49 -0.32
CA ALA A 253 -1.15 22.50 0.67
C ALA A 253 0.06 23.32 0.22
N VAL A 254 0.47 23.20 -1.04
CA VAL A 254 1.60 23.93 -1.62
C VAL A 254 1.35 25.44 -1.68
N ARG A 255 0.13 25.86 -1.93
CA ARG A 255 -0.25 27.29 -2.04
C ARG A 255 -0.65 27.93 -0.71
N ALA A 256 -0.88 27.15 0.34
CA ALA A 256 -1.30 27.65 1.65
C ALA A 256 -0.25 28.55 2.33
N PRO A 257 1.08 28.27 2.28
CA PRO A 257 2.07 29.12 2.89
C PRO A 257 2.22 30.48 2.18
N GLU A 258 2.42 31.54 2.95
CA GLU A 258 2.66 32.90 2.42
C GLU A 258 4.05 33.08 1.79
N SER A 259 4.97 32.14 2.01
CA SER A 259 6.34 32.23 1.52
C SER A 259 6.68 31.08 0.57
N THR A 260 7.50 31.36 -0.44
CA THR A 260 8.04 30.34 -1.35
C THR A 260 8.82 29.24 -0.60
N VAL A 261 9.50 29.59 0.49
CA VAL A 261 10.22 28.60 1.32
C VAL A 261 9.23 27.63 2.00
N GLY A 262 8.11 28.17 2.51
CA GLY A 262 7.05 27.34 3.10
C GLY A 262 6.45 26.40 2.06
N SER A 263 6.11 26.93 0.87
CA SER A 263 5.60 26.10 -0.25
C SER A 263 6.59 25.01 -0.66
N LEU A 264 7.89 25.32 -0.67
CA LEU A 264 8.94 24.36 -0.95
C LEU A 264 8.98 23.24 0.10
N HIS A 265 8.87 23.58 1.38
CA HIS A 265 8.81 22.60 2.47
C HIS A 265 7.59 21.68 2.31
N GLU A 266 6.42 22.25 2.00
CA GLU A 266 5.20 21.45 1.75
C GLU A 266 5.37 20.47 0.59
N ILE A 267 5.97 20.90 -0.52
CA ILE A 267 6.23 20.02 -1.66
C ILE A 267 7.10 18.82 -1.23
N TYR A 268 8.24 19.08 -0.58
CA TYR A 268 9.16 18.03 -0.16
C TYR A 268 8.55 17.09 0.89
N LEU A 269 7.83 17.63 1.86
CA LEU A 269 7.15 16.82 2.87
C LEU A 269 6.07 15.91 2.27
N ASN A 270 5.31 16.41 1.28
CA ASN A 270 4.27 15.62 0.64
C ASN A 270 4.83 14.52 -0.27
N PHE A 271 5.95 14.76 -0.96
CA PHE A 271 6.52 13.75 -1.87
C PHE A 271 7.55 12.83 -1.19
N PHE A 272 8.38 13.37 -0.32
CA PHE A 272 9.56 12.67 0.20
C PHE A 272 9.58 12.49 1.71
N SER A 273 8.58 13.03 2.43
CA SER A 273 8.52 13.01 3.90
C SER A 273 9.76 13.62 4.59
N ARG A 274 10.53 14.44 3.89
CA ARG A 274 11.71 15.14 4.37
C ARG A 274 11.69 16.61 3.95
N LEU A 275 12.50 17.42 4.60
CA LEU A 275 12.75 18.78 4.15
C LEU A 275 13.83 18.79 3.04
N PRO A 276 13.82 19.84 2.17
CA PRO A 276 14.88 20.02 1.19
C PRO A 276 16.22 20.30 1.89
N THR A 277 17.31 19.74 1.34
CA THR A 277 18.67 20.03 1.80
C THR A 277 19.08 21.47 1.45
N GLU A 278 20.17 21.96 2.05
CA GLU A 278 20.65 23.32 1.75
C GLU A 278 21.10 23.45 0.28
N GLU A 279 21.64 22.39 -0.29
CA GLU A 279 22.00 22.35 -1.72
C GLU A 279 20.78 22.42 -2.62
N GLU A 280 19.74 21.64 -2.31
CA GLU A 280 18.46 21.68 -3.03
C GLU A 280 17.81 23.05 -2.92
N LYS A 281 17.78 23.66 -1.73
CA LYS A 281 17.26 25.01 -1.54
C LYS A 281 18.00 26.04 -2.39
N ALA A 282 19.33 25.99 -2.39
CA ALA A 282 20.15 26.93 -3.17
C ALA A 282 19.92 26.74 -4.68
N LEU A 283 19.82 25.49 -5.15
CA LEU A 283 19.49 25.19 -6.55
C LEU A 283 18.10 25.75 -6.92
N LEU A 284 17.10 25.45 -6.14
CA LEU A 284 15.72 25.82 -6.41
C LEU A 284 15.49 27.34 -6.34
N GLN A 285 16.13 28.04 -5.41
CA GLN A 285 16.09 29.50 -5.40
C GLN A 285 16.62 30.13 -6.71
N ARG A 286 17.66 29.53 -7.27
CA ARG A 286 18.20 29.95 -8.58
C ARG A 286 17.21 29.69 -9.71
N GLU A 287 16.56 28.52 -9.70
CA GLU A 287 15.62 28.15 -10.76
C GLU A 287 14.30 28.97 -10.65
N PHE A 288 13.82 29.25 -9.45
CA PHE A 288 12.67 30.16 -9.26
C PHE A 288 12.95 31.57 -9.81
N ARG A 289 14.18 32.09 -9.69
CA ARG A 289 14.56 33.39 -10.30
C ARG A 289 14.54 33.34 -11.84
N LYS A 290 14.64 32.16 -12.43
CA LYS A 290 14.53 31.95 -13.89
C LYS A 290 13.10 31.72 -14.36
N GLY A 291 12.16 31.65 -13.43
CA GLY A 291 10.72 31.51 -13.76
C GLY A 291 10.14 30.12 -13.50
N LEU A 292 10.85 29.20 -12.80
CA LEU A 292 10.27 27.93 -12.38
C LEU A 292 9.03 28.18 -11.50
N SER A 293 7.93 27.57 -11.84
CA SER A 293 6.70 27.62 -11.02
C SER A 293 6.68 26.50 -9.96
N LEU A 294 5.88 26.68 -8.90
CA LEU A 294 5.66 25.65 -7.89
C LEU A 294 5.03 24.38 -8.48
N GLU A 295 4.17 24.52 -9.48
CA GLU A 295 3.51 23.42 -10.18
C GLU A 295 4.52 22.61 -11.00
N GLU A 296 5.41 23.28 -11.73
CA GLU A 296 6.48 22.63 -12.50
C GLU A 296 7.46 21.90 -11.58
N LEU A 297 7.80 22.51 -10.43
CA LEU A 297 8.61 21.84 -9.41
C LEU A 297 7.91 20.59 -8.88
N ALA A 298 6.66 20.71 -8.44
CA ALA A 298 5.89 19.57 -7.93
C ALA A 298 5.80 18.45 -8.96
N TRP A 299 5.55 18.79 -10.23
CA TRP A 299 5.53 17.82 -11.32
C TRP A 299 6.90 17.19 -11.58
N THR A 300 7.97 17.96 -11.48
CA THR A 300 9.34 17.44 -11.64
C THR A 300 9.66 16.43 -10.54
N LEU A 301 9.39 16.77 -9.29
CA LEU A 301 9.68 15.91 -8.14
C LEU A 301 8.82 14.63 -8.16
N PHE A 302 7.56 14.72 -8.56
CA PHE A 302 6.70 13.54 -8.77
C PHE A 302 7.32 12.53 -9.76
N ASN A 303 8.01 13.02 -10.79
CA ASN A 303 8.66 12.17 -11.80
C ASN A 303 10.09 11.76 -11.44
N THR A 304 10.59 12.10 -10.27
CA THR A 304 11.90 11.61 -9.80
C THR A 304 11.80 10.17 -9.32
N PRO A 305 12.88 9.39 -9.44
CA PRO A 305 12.93 8.07 -8.85
C PRO A 305 12.64 8.07 -7.34
N GLU A 306 13.05 9.12 -6.62
CA GLU A 306 12.89 9.25 -5.17
C GLU A 306 11.43 9.09 -4.74
N PHE A 307 10.46 9.64 -5.48
CA PHE A 307 9.03 9.47 -5.18
C PHE A 307 8.57 8.02 -5.16
N LEU A 308 9.17 7.16 -5.98
CA LEU A 308 8.77 5.75 -6.09
C LEU A 308 9.45 4.84 -5.06
N PHE A 309 10.31 5.38 -4.22
CA PHE A 309 11.02 4.59 -3.22
C PHE A 309 10.46 4.86 -1.81
N VAL A 310 10.38 3.80 -1.01
CA VAL A 310 10.11 3.88 0.42
C VAL A 310 11.42 4.23 1.10
N GLN A 311 11.44 5.38 1.75
CA GLN A 311 12.60 5.93 2.47
C GLN A 311 12.36 5.86 3.97
#